data_263968e61e8b537dc43713b2f4b66433
#
_entry.id   263968e61e8b537dc43713b2f4b66433
#
_cell.length_a   1.000
_cell.length_b   1.000
_cell.length_c   1.000
_cell.angle_alpha   90.00
_cell.angle_beta   90.00
_cell.angle_gamma   90.00
#
_symmetry.space_group_name_H-M   'P 1'
#
loop_
_entity.id
_entity.type
_entity.pdbx_description
1 polymer ?
#
loop_
_entity_poly.entity_id
_entity_poly.type
_entity_poly.pdbx_seq_one_letter_code
_entity_poly.pdbx_strand_id
1 'polypeptide(L)'
;MRKLLFGLIILIVTTPNIFSQSKIGFVQSDRIRAEFEEFKDAESQLQMEFRKVQFQYQTMLMSLDSMKKSYETQRLMSSPEWRREKEQEIAGREQTIQAFQAQKVGPEGELYKKQAQMEFEILSKVKRAVDKVAATKEYDFIIDGSVSLLFGNPTYDLTDDVLYELRKYSLPDEN
;
A
#
# COMPACT_ATOMS: atom_id res chain seq x y z
N MET A 1 68.78 24.40 16.18
CA MET A 1 67.69 24.60 15.20
C MET A 1 67.37 23.37 14.37
N ARG A 2 68.32 22.54 13.94
CA ARG A 2 68.10 21.36 13.09
C ARG A 2 67.36 20.20 13.79
N LYS A 3 67.43 20.07 15.13
CA LYS A 3 66.72 19.04 15.94
C LYS A 3 65.27 19.40 16.25
N LEU A 4 64.86 20.66 16.23
CA LEU A 4 63.46 21.10 16.39
C LEU A 4 62.65 20.92 15.13
N LEU A 5 63.25 20.95 13.95
CA LEU A 5 62.61 20.69 12.67
C LEU A 5 62.23 19.20 12.50
N PHE A 6 63.03 18.28 13.08
CA PHE A 6 62.71 16.84 13.04
C PHE A 6 61.52 16.44 13.94
N GLY A 7 61.34 17.14 15.06
CA GLY A 7 60.21 16.94 15.96
C GLY A 7 58.87 17.42 15.36
N LEU A 8 58.92 18.50 14.53
CA LEU A 8 57.71 19.05 13.89
C LEU A 8 57.20 18.16 12.74
N ILE A 9 58.11 17.47 12.04
CA ILE A 9 57.74 16.56 10.93
C ILE A 9 57.07 15.29 11.44
N ILE A 10 57.39 14.79 12.64
CA ILE A 10 56.80 13.58 13.22
C ILE A 10 55.36 13.84 13.72
N LEU A 11 55.01 15.09 14.07
CA LEU A 11 53.69 15.46 14.55
C LEU A 11 52.62 15.51 13.43
N ILE A 12 53.06 15.62 12.16
CA ILE A 12 52.13 15.72 10.99
C ILE A 12 51.68 14.34 10.49
N VAL A 13 52.37 13.26 10.86
CA VAL A 13 52.09 11.89 10.31
C VAL A 13 51.02 11.11 11.11
N THR A 14 50.61 11.62 12.27
CA THR A 14 49.65 10.95 13.16
C THR A 14 48.21 11.53 13.07
N THR A 15 47.79 12.02 11.91
CA THR A 15 46.35 12.27 11.73
C THR A 15 45.65 10.92 11.63
N PRO A 16 44.81 10.53 12.60
CA PRO A 16 44.01 9.34 12.45
C PRO A 16 43.13 9.53 11.21
N ASN A 17 43.32 8.69 10.21
CA ASN A 17 42.34 8.58 9.13
C ASN A 17 41.03 8.11 9.78
N ILE A 18 40.19 9.06 10.16
CA ILE A 18 38.82 8.77 10.58
C ILE A 18 38.07 8.35 9.31
N PHE A 19 38.23 7.09 8.94
CA PHE A 19 37.29 6.47 8.00
C PHE A 19 35.95 6.43 8.74
N SER A 20 35.09 7.40 8.46
CA SER A 20 33.71 7.34 8.86
C SER A 20 33.13 6.08 8.20
N GLN A 21 33.00 5.00 8.95
CA GLN A 21 32.30 3.82 8.48
C GLN A 21 30.81 4.15 8.47
N SER A 22 30.19 4.14 7.28
CA SER A 22 28.75 4.30 7.16
C SER A 22 28.04 3.22 7.95
N LYS A 23 27.14 3.66 8.83
CA LYS A 23 26.35 2.78 9.66
C LYS A 23 25.10 2.34 8.89
N ILE A 24 25.05 1.06 8.53
CA ILE A 24 23.96 0.47 7.76
C ILE A 24 23.13 -0.44 8.68
N GLY A 25 21.83 -0.22 8.70
CA GLY A 25 20.84 -1.10 9.32
C GLY A 25 19.87 -1.67 8.31
N PHE A 26 18.97 -2.52 8.77
CA PHE A 26 17.91 -3.05 7.93
C PHE A 26 16.59 -3.17 8.71
N VAL A 27 15.49 -3.24 7.97
CA VAL A 27 14.17 -3.56 8.48
C VAL A 27 13.57 -4.68 7.66
N GLN A 28 12.70 -5.48 8.25
CA GLN A 28 11.95 -6.52 7.57
C GLN A 28 10.56 -5.98 7.23
N SER A 29 10.38 -5.54 5.97
CA SER A 29 9.13 -4.93 5.52
C SER A 29 7.94 -5.89 5.56
N ASP A 30 8.15 -7.18 5.34
CA ASP A 30 7.14 -8.23 5.48
C ASP A 30 6.66 -8.37 6.94
N ARG A 31 7.57 -8.28 7.91
CA ARG A 31 7.25 -8.30 9.32
C ARG A 31 6.51 -7.01 9.75
N ILE A 32 6.94 -5.84 9.25
CA ILE A 32 6.21 -4.58 9.47
C ILE A 32 4.78 -4.69 8.93
N ARG A 33 4.59 -5.22 7.72
CA ARG A 33 3.25 -5.44 7.14
C ARG A 33 2.40 -6.39 7.99
N ALA A 34 3.00 -7.46 8.51
CA ALA A 34 2.29 -8.46 9.30
C ALA A 34 1.93 -7.99 10.72
N GLU A 35 2.71 -7.09 11.32
CA GLU A 35 2.54 -6.68 12.72
C GLU A 35 1.91 -5.29 12.90
N PHE A 36 1.97 -4.41 11.88
CA PHE A 36 1.38 -3.09 11.96
C PHE A 36 -0.13 -3.13 11.71
N GLU A 37 -0.92 -2.82 12.74
CA GLU A 37 -2.38 -2.95 12.71
C GLU A 37 -3.04 -2.18 11.56
N GLU A 38 -2.57 -0.97 11.22
CA GLU A 38 -3.16 -0.19 10.14
C GLU A 38 -3.06 -0.88 8.77
N PHE A 39 -2.03 -1.73 8.53
CA PHE A 39 -1.99 -2.56 7.33
C PHE A 39 -3.12 -3.59 7.33
N LYS A 40 -3.33 -4.28 8.44
CA LYS A 40 -4.39 -5.29 8.57
C LYS A 40 -5.77 -4.68 8.42
N ASP A 41 -5.98 -3.52 9.03
CA ASP A 41 -7.24 -2.78 8.94
C ASP A 41 -7.50 -2.33 7.50
N ALA A 42 -6.48 -1.79 6.82
CA ALA A 42 -6.57 -1.38 5.43
C ALA A 42 -6.89 -2.56 4.50
N GLU A 43 -6.20 -3.69 4.66
CA GLU A 43 -6.47 -4.91 3.90
C GLU A 43 -7.89 -5.44 4.15
N SER A 44 -8.33 -5.43 5.41
CA SER A 44 -9.69 -5.84 5.80
C SER A 44 -10.76 -4.94 5.18
N GLN A 45 -10.57 -3.61 5.25
CA GLN A 45 -11.47 -2.64 4.64
C GLN A 45 -11.54 -2.81 3.12
N LEU A 46 -10.39 -2.96 2.46
CA LEU A 46 -10.35 -3.19 1.02
C LEU A 46 -11.06 -4.47 0.62
N GLN A 47 -10.88 -5.55 1.39
CA GLN A 47 -11.56 -6.82 1.15
C GLN A 47 -13.08 -6.71 1.35
N MET A 48 -13.54 -5.93 2.33
CA MET A 48 -14.98 -5.67 2.52
C MET A 48 -15.57 -4.89 1.35
N GLU A 49 -14.89 -3.85 0.88
CA GLU A 49 -15.32 -3.08 -0.29
C GLU A 49 -15.35 -3.94 -1.56
N PHE A 50 -14.34 -4.78 -1.76
CA PHE A 50 -14.32 -5.70 -2.90
C PHE A 50 -15.53 -6.66 -2.88
N ARG A 51 -15.82 -7.27 -1.73
CA ARG A 51 -17.01 -8.15 -1.56
C ARG A 51 -18.31 -7.40 -1.82
N LYS A 52 -18.43 -6.16 -1.35
CA LYS A 52 -19.59 -5.32 -1.57
C LYS A 52 -19.81 -5.04 -3.06
N VAL A 53 -18.76 -4.62 -3.78
CA VAL A 53 -18.81 -4.38 -5.21
C VAL A 53 -19.15 -5.65 -5.98
N GLN A 54 -18.56 -6.79 -5.62
CA GLN A 54 -18.86 -8.09 -6.22
C GLN A 54 -20.32 -8.46 -6.02
N PHE A 55 -20.87 -8.31 -4.83
CA PHE A 55 -22.27 -8.57 -4.54
C PHE A 55 -23.21 -7.67 -5.36
N GLN A 56 -22.91 -6.38 -5.44
CA GLN A 56 -23.67 -5.44 -6.27
C GLN A 56 -23.66 -5.84 -7.74
N TYR A 57 -22.49 -6.19 -8.27
CA TYR A 57 -22.36 -6.65 -9.65
C TYR A 57 -23.19 -7.91 -9.93
N GLN A 58 -23.10 -8.92 -9.05
CA GLN A 58 -23.91 -10.14 -9.16
C GLN A 58 -25.40 -9.84 -9.11
N THR A 59 -25.84 -8.95 -8.24
CA THR A 59 -27.25 -8.53 -8.15
C THR A 59 -27.72 -7.86 -9.44
N MET A 60 -26.88 -7.02 -10.05
CA MET A 60 -27.20 -6.38 -11.33
C MET A 60 -27.32 -7.41 -12.46
N LEU A 61 -26.43 -8.42 -12.51
CA LEU A 61 -26.51 -9.50 -13.49
C LEU A 61 -27.75 -10.36 -13.32
N MET A 62 -28.12 -10.71 -12.09
CA MET A 62 -29.34 -11.46 -11.82
C MET A 62 -30.60 -10.69 -12.20
N SER A 63 -30.62 -9.38 -11.95
CA SER A 63 -31.71 -8.50 -12.38
C SER A 63 -31.84 -8.46 -13.90
N LEU A 64 -30.71 -8.32 -14.63
CA LEU A 64 -30.69 -8.33 -16.08
C LEU A 64 -31.20 -9.67 -16.65
N ASP A 65 -30.72 -10.78 -16.09
CA ASP A 65 -31.18 -12.12 -16.49
C ASP A 65 -32.70 -12.31 -16.30
N SER A 66 -33.23 -11.84 -15.17
CA SER A 66 -34.68 -11.85 -14.89
C SER A 66 -35.46 -11.00 -15.90
N MET A 67 -34.95 -9.81 -16.26
CA MET A 67 -35.57 -8.95 -17.27
C MET A 67 -35.59 -9.62 -18.65
N LYS A 68 -34.48 -10.24 -19.07
CA LYS A 68 -34.40 -10.97 -20.33
C LYS A 68 -35.35 -12.17 -20.37
N LYS A 69 -35.42 -12.95 -19.32
CA LYS A 69 -36.37 -14.08 -19.22
C LYS A 69 -37.82 -13.63 -19.29
N SER A 70 -38.17 -12.56 -18.58
CA SER A 70 -39.50 -11.96 -18.63
C SER A 70 -39.84 -11.47 -20.03
N TYR A 71 -38.92 -10.80 -20.71
CA TYR A 71 -39.09 -10.34 -22.09
C TYR A 71 -39.31 -11.52 -23.02
N GLU A 72 -38.48 -12.57 -22.99
CA GLU A 72 -38.64 -13.76 -23.84
C GLU A 72 -39.99 -14.45 -23.65
N THR A 73 -40.48 -14.52 -22.42
CA THR A 73 -41.80 -15.15 -22.12
C THR A 73 -42.95 -14.34 -22.69
N GLN A 74 -42.87 -13.00 -22.70
CA GLN A 74 -44.00 -12.13 -23.02
C GLN A 74 -43.95 -11.61 -24.46
N ARG A 75 -42.79 -11.61 -25.14
CA ARG A 75 -42.60 -10.96 -26.45
C ARG A 75 -43.55 -11.42 -27.54
N LEU A 76 -43.96 -12.73 -27.53
CA LEU A 76 -44.83 -13.30 -28.56
C LEU A 76 -46.27 -12.81 -28.43
N MET A 77 -46.68 -12.40 -27.23
CA MET A 77 -48.05 -11.94 -26.93
C MET A 77 -48.17 -10.43 -26.79
N SER A 78 -47.04 -9.69 -26.93
CA SER A 78 -46.94 -8.26 -26.67
C SER A 78 -46.97 -7.43 -27.94
N SER A 79 -47.39 -6.16 -27.80
CA SER A 79 -47.35 -5.20 -28.91
C SER A 79 -45.94 -4.85 -29.38
N PRO A 80 -45.75 -4.38 -30.62
CA PRO A 80 -44.45 -3.92 -31.11
C PRO A 80 -43.87 -2.81 -30.26
N GLU A 81 -44.71 -1.90 -29.73
CA GLU A 81 -44.30 -0.78 -28.86
C GLU A 81 -43.72 -1.29 -27.54
N TRP A 82 -44.41 -2.22 -26.87
CA TRP A 82 -43.93 -2.83 -25.64
C TRP A 82 -42.60 -3.57 -25.85
N ARG A 83 -42.44 -4.30 -26.95
CA ARG A 83 -41.17 -4.99 -27.28
C ARG A 83 -40.03 -4.01 -27.40
N ARG A 84 -40.21 -2.91 -28.15
CA ARG A 84 -39.21 -1.88 -28.34
C ARG A 84 -38.81 -1.22 -27.02
N GLU A 85 -39.78 -0.89 -26.16
CA GLU A 85 -39.54 -0.34 -24.84
C GLU A 85 -38.70 -1.28 -23.99
N LYS A 86 -39.05 -2.57 -23.92
CA LYS A 86 -38.30 -3.57 -23.14
C LYS A 86 -36.89 -3.83 -23.69
N GLU A 87 -36.71 -3.84 -24.99
CA GLU A 87 -35.39 -3.95 -25.61
C GLU A 87 -34.50 -2.76 -25.24
N GLN A 88 -35.03 -1.55 -25.23
CA GLN A 88 -34.32 -0.36 -24.79
C GLN A 88 -33.96 -0.42 -23.29
N GLU A 89 -34.89 -0.90 -22.45
CA GLU A 89 -34.65 -1.06 -21.01
C GLU A 89 -33.53 -2.08 -20.74
N ILE A 90 -33.56 -3.22 -21.43
CA ILE A 90 -32.52 -4.25 -21.35
C ILE A 90 -31.16 -3.70 -21.80
N ALA A 91 -31.11 -3.02 -22.96
CA ALA A 91 -29.89 -2.42 -23.47
C ALA A 91 -29.32 -1.35 -22.51
N GLY A 92 -30.17 -0.52 -21.94
CA GLY A 92 -29.78 0.48 -20.93
C GLY A 92 -29.22 -0.18 -19.67
N ARG A 93 -29.82 -1.32 -19.26
CA ARG A 93 -29.32 -2.08 -18.11
C ARG A 93 -27.95 -2.69 -18.38
N GLU A 94 -27.72 -3.25 -19.56
CA GLU A 94 -26.43 -3.77 -20.00
C GLU A 94 -25.35 -2.69 -19.97
N GLN A 95 -25.65 -1.50 -20.53
CA GLN A 95 -24.72 -0.37 -20.48
C GLN A 95 -24.41 0.06 -19.05
N THR A 96 -25.41 0.08 -18.17
CA THR A 96 -25.21 0.41 -16.75
C THR A 96 -24.28 -0.58 -16.06
N ILE A 97 -24.41 -1.87 -16.36
CA ILE A 97 -23.54 -2.93 -15.81
C ILE A 97 -22.11 -2.78 -16.32
N GLN A 98 -21.93 -2.51 -17.61
CA GLN A 98 -20.60 -2.26 -18.19
C GLN A 98 -19.93 -1.03 -17.56
N ALA A 99 -20.69 0.07 -17.44
CA ALA A 99 -20.21 1.30 -16.79
C ALA A 99 -19.83 1.04 -15.32
N PHE A 100 -20.66 0.30 -14.57
CA PHE A 100 -20.37 -0.07 -13.19
C PHE A 100 -19.08 -0.88 -13.10
N GLN A 101 -18.89 -1.88 -13.97
CA GLN A 101 -17.68 -2.69 -13.99
C GLN A 101 -16.43 -1.84 -14.27
N ALA A 102 -16.49 -0.98 -15.29
CA ALA A 102 -15.38 -0.08 -15.63
C ALA A 102 -15.04 0.89 -14.48
N GLN A 103 -16.07 1.49 -13.88
CA GLN A 103 -15.91 2.48 -12.81
C GLN A 103 -15.41 1.87 -11.50
N LYS A 104 -15.91 0.66 -11.14
CA LYS A 104 -15.59 0.05 -9.83
C LYS A 104 -14.34 -0.82 -9.87
N VAL A 105 -14.16 -1.63 -10.93
CA VAL A 105 -13.17 -2.73 -10.98
C VAL A 105 -12.13 -2.53 -12.09
N GLY A 106 -12.37 -1.64 -13.03
CA GLY A 106 -11.44 -1.35 -14.12
C GLY A 106 -10.05 -0.89 -13.63
N PRO A 107 -9.03 -0.85 -14.51
CA PRO A 107 -7.65 -0.47 -14.14
C PRO A 107 -7.53 0.90 -13.49
N GLU A 108 -8.47 1.82 -13.78
CA GLU A 108 -8.58 3.14 -13.13
C GLU A 108 -9.83 3.23 -12.25
N GLY A 109 -10.39 2.10 -11.86
CA GLY A 109 -11.60 2.01 -11.07
C GLY A 109 -11.42 2.46 -9.63
N GLU A 110 -12.53 2.70 -8.96
CA GLU A 110 -12.55 3.20 -7.58
C GLU A 110 -11.81 2.29 -6.60
N LEU A 111 -11.92 0.96 -6.76
CA LEU A 111 -11.22 0.00 -5.89
C LEU A 111 -9.71 0.11 -6.04
N TYR A 112 -9.21 0.23 -7.27
CA TYR A 112 -7.77 0.38 -7.53
C TYR A 112 -7.23 1.69 -6.94
N LYS A 113 -7.97 2.80 -7.15
CA LYS A 113 -7.58 4.10 -6.58
C LYS A 113 -7.57 4.07 -5.06
N LYS A 114 -8.58 3.45 -4.45
CA LYS A 114 -8.66 3.30 -2.99
C LYS A 114 -7.49 2.48 -2.44
N GLN A 115 -7.16 1.36 -3.08
CA GLN A 115 -6.01 0.54 -2.72
C GLN A 115 -4.71 1.34 -2.79
N ALA A 116 -4.47 2.02 -3.91
CA ALA A 116 -3.26 2.82 -4.10
C ALA A 116 -3.14 3.96 -3.08
N GLN A 117 -4.25 4.62 -2.75
CA GLN A 117 -4.28 5.67 -1.74
C GLN A 117 -3.95 5.12 -0.35
N MET A 118 -4.60 4.03 0.07
CA MET A 118 -4.36 3.40 1.38
C MET A 118 -2.91 2.92 1.50
N GLU A 119 -2.38 2.29 0.46
CA GLU A 119 -0.99 1.86 0.42
C GLU A 119 -0.01 3.04 0.53
N PHE A 120 -0.25 4.12 -0.20
CA PHE A 120 0.55 5.35 -0.12
C PHE A 120 0.53 5.97 1.28
N GLU A 121 -0.64 6.06 1.93
CA GLU A 121 -0.77 6.61 3.27
C GLU A 121 0.02 5.79 4.30
N ILE A 122 -0.11 4.46 4.25
CA ILE A 122 0.59 3.57 5.17
C ILE A 122 2.11 3.59 4.93
N LEU A 123 2.55 3.48 3.67
CA LEU A 123 3.97 3.55 3.33
C LEU A 123 4.59 4.90 3.73
N SER A 124 3.83 6.00 3.65
CA SER A 124 4.28 7.31 4.12
C SER A 124 4.50 7.34 5.64
N LYS A 125 3.67 6.64 6.42
CA LYS A 125 3.87 6.49 7.87
C LYS A 125 5.07 5.62 8.17
N VAL A 126 5.22 4.48 7.48
CA VAL A 126 6.40 3.61 7.62
C VAL A 126 7.67 4.37 7.32
N LYS A 127 7.70 5.12 6.21
CA LYS A 127 8.86 5.95 5.88
C LYS A 127 9.20 6.94 6.98
N ARG A 128 8.23 7.66 7.53
CA ARG A 128 8.47 8.61 8.63
C ARG A 128 9.03 7.93 9.88
N ALA A 129 8.53 6.72 10.21
CA ALA A 129 9.05 5.94 11.32
C ALA A 129 10.50 5.51 11.09
N VAL A 130 10.82 5.03 9.88
CA VAL A 130 12.19 4.67 9.48
C VAL A 130 13.12 5.89 9.56
N ASP A 131 12.72 7.05 9.01
CA ASP A 131 13.50 8.29 9.06
C ASP A 131 13.76 8.71 10.52
N LYS A 132 12.75 8.56 11.40
CA LYS A 132 12.88 8.87 12.83
C LYS A 132 13.88 7.95 13.53
N VAL A 133 13.79 6.65 13.28
CA VAL A 133 14.72 5.64 13.85
C VAL A 133 16.13 5.87 13.34
N ALA A 134 16.29 6.11 12.02
CA ALA A 134 17.58 6.42 11.41
C ALA A 134 18.26 7.62 12.09
N ALA A 135 17.53 8.73 12.22
CA ALA A 135 18.03 9.95 12.85
C ALA A 135 18.36 9.75 14.34
N THR A 136 17.50 9.02 15.09
CA THR A 136 17.68 8.83 16.54
C THR A 136 18.86 7.91 16.86
N LYS A 137 19.09 6.90 16.02
CA LYS A 137 20.15 5.89 16.21
C LYS A 137 21.39 6.14 15.36
N GLU A 138 21.45 7.25 14.64
CA GLU A 138 22.59 7.68 13.80
C GLU A 138 22.97 6.62 12.76
N TYR A 139 21.98 6.13 12.00
CA TYR A 139 22.18 5.28 10.83
C TYR A 139 22.22 6.12 9.56
N ASP A 140 23.22 5.87 8.70
CA ASP A 140 23.35 6.54 7.40
C ASP A 140 22.43 5.92 6.36
N PHE A 141 22.20 4.60 6.45
CA PHE A 141 21.34 3.84 5.54
C PHE A 141 20.52 2.81 6.31
N ILE A 142 19.24 2.68 5.93
CA ILE A 142 18.38 1.58 6.33
C ILE A 142 17.84 0.94 5.06
N ILE A 143 18.09 -0.36 4.89
CA ILE A 143 17.68 -1.13 3.70
C ILE A 143 16.53 -2.07 4.05
N ASP A 144 15.74 -2.44 3.05
CA ASP A 144 14.70 -3.47 3.21
C ASP A 144 15.35 -4.86 3.20
N GLY A 145 15.39 -5.49 4.36
CA GLY A 145 15.97 -6.80 4.56
C GLY A 145 15.15 -7.92 3.92
N SER A 146 13.82 -7.78 3.83
CA SER A 146 12.95 -8.79 3.24
C SER A 146 13.20 -8.97 1.73
N VAL A 147 13.68 -7.93 1.05
CA VAL A 147 13.90 -7.93 -0.40
C VAL A 147 15.38 -8.01 -0.76
N SER A 148 16.26 -7.39 0.05
CA SER A 148 17.64 -7.10 -0.35
C SER A 148 18.69 -7.91 0.38
N LEU A 149 18.37 -8.60 1.50
CA LEU A 149 19.34 -9.34 2.30
C LEU A 149 19.08 -10.85 2.27
N LEU A 150 20.16 -11.60 2.01
CA LEU A 150 20.18 -13.05 2.28
C LEU A 150 20.55 -13.36 3.75
N PHE A 151 21.31 -12.45 4.39
CA PHE A 151 21.71 -12.54 5.78
C PHE A 151 21.95 -11.14 6.35
N GLY A 152 21.44 -10.88 7.55
CA GLY A 152 21.71 -9.68 8.34
C GLY A 152 22.01 -10.07 9.77
N ASN A 153 23.02 -9.45 10.39
CA ASN A 153 23.27 -9.62 11.81
C ASN A 153 22.12 -8.98 12.60
N PRO A 154 21.44 -9.72 13.51
CA PRO A 154 20.30 -9.20 14.28
C PRO A 154 20.55 -7.89 15.03
N THR A 155 21.80 -7.59 15.35
CA THR A 155 22.21 -6.32 16.01
C THR A 155 21.87 -5.09 15.14
N TYR A 156 21.78 -5.26 13.82
CA TYR A 156 21.47 -4.20 12.86
C TYR A 156 20.01 -4.23 12.39
N ASP A 157 19.20 -5.14 12.94
CA ASP A 157 17.75 -5.20 12.68
C ASP A 157 17.04 -4.10 13.47
N LEU A 158 16.40 -3.18 12.76
CA LEU A 158 15.68 -2.04 13.32
C LEU A 158 14.16 -2.21 13.24
N THR A 159 13.69 -3.41 12.89
CA THR A 159 12.26 -3.68 12.67
C THR A 159 11.42 -3.36 13.91
N ASP A 160 11.88 -3.79 15.09
CA ASP A 160 11.16 -3.54 16.35
C ASP A 160 11.12 -2.06 16.72
N ASP A 161 12.21 -1.33 16.44
CA ASP A 161 12.27 0.12 16.67
C ASP A 161 11.28 0.86 15.76
N VAL A 162 11.21 0.48 14.48
CA VAL A 162 10.27 1.05 13.52
C VAL A 162 8.83 0.73 13.90
N LEU A 163 8.54 -0.51 14.30
CA LEU A 163 7.21 -0.90 14.80
C LEU A 163 6.81 -0.13 16.06
N TYR A 164 7.76 0.13 16.95
CA TYR A 164 7.51 0.95 18.14
C TYR A 164 7.15 2.40 17.77
N GLU A 165 7.87 3.03 16.83
CA GLU A 165 7.54 4.39 16.37
C GLU A 165 6.20 4.42 15.62
N LEU A 166 5.87 3.40 14.83
CA LEU A 166 4.59 3.28 14.14
C LEU A 166 3.40 3.22 15.12
N ARG A 167 3.54 2.45 16.21
CA ARG A 167 2.50 2.37 17.24
C ARG A 167 2.20 3.72 17.91
N LYS A 168 3.19 4.60 18.02
CA LYS A 168 2.97 5.97 18.54
C LYS A 168 2.10 6.81 17.62
N TYR A 169 2.20 6.62 16.29
CA TYR A 169 1.39 7.36 15.32
C TYR A 169 -0.07 6.89 15.28
N SER A 170 -0.34 5.67 15.77
CA SER A 170 -1.70 5.09 15.83
C SER A 170 -2.43 5.40 17.12
N LEU A 171 -1.73 5.90 18.15
CA LEU A 171 -2.37 6.34 19.39
C LEU A 171 -3.02 7.72 19.14
N PRO A 172 -4.27 7.95 19.64
CA PRO A 172 -4.83 9.29 19.65
C PRO A 172 -3.90 10.22 20.45
N ASP A 173 -3.66 11.43 19.93
CA ASP A 173 -2.94 12.44 20.68
C ASP A 173 -3.64 12.62 22.04
N GLU A 174 -2.99 12.21 23.12
CA GLU A 174 -3.40 12.58 24.48
C GLU A 174 -3.16 14.08 24.66
N ASN A 175 -4.17 14.87 24.29
CA ASN A 175 -4.29 16.28 24.67
C ASN A 175 -5.09 16.42 25.96
#